data_3682d45eb4667eed90c5176201df294b
#
_entry.id   3682d45eb4667eed90c5176201df294b
#
_cell.length_a   1.000
_cell.length_b   1.000
_cell.length_c   1.000
_cell.angle_alpha   90.00
_cell.angle_beta   90.00
_cell.angle_gamma   90.00
#
_symmetry.space_group_name_H-M   'P 1'
#
loop_
_entity.id
_entity.type
_entity.pdbx_description
1 polymer ?
#
loop_
_entity_poly.entity_id
_entity_poly.type
_entity_poly.pdbx_seq_one_letter_code
_entity_poly.pdbx_strand_id
1 'polypeptide(L)'
;MASEKRYGPQLFLMGDHGICVIRLKGVFDSQEAEQFVKDMLVYQEQHPKSALLVNLTGCQSVAPQSRKVIIAGVREKPYAVCFVGANFALRALVGLMLNASRLLGEALPHAFVDTEEQGRTWAKGVFAEWVPARRKA
;
A
#
# COMPACT_ATOMS: atom_id res chain seq x y z
N MET A 1 -12.99 0.66 -15.21
CA MET A 1 -13.04 -0.76 -15.11
C MET A 1 -11.91 -1.27 -14.23
N ALA A 2 -12.23 -2.11 -13.30
CA ALA A 2 -11.22 -2.66 -12.41
C ALA A 2 -10.39 -3.71 -13.13
N SER A 3 -9.14 -3.86 -12.79
CA SER A 3 -8.29 -4.91 -13.32
C SER A 3 -7.55 -5.57 -12.17
N GLU A 4 -6.94 -6.71 -12.46
CA GLU A 4 -6.21 -7.43 -11.42
C GLU A 4 -4.93 -8.02 -11.93
N LYS A 5 -3.98 -8.21 -11.02
CA LYS A 5 -2.71 -8.87 -11.28
C LYS A 5 -2.46 -9.87 -10.16
N ARG A 6 -1.76 -10.94 -10.47
CA ARG A 6 -1.41 -11.94 -9.47
C ARG A 6 0.09 -12.10 -9.41
N TYR A 7 0.61 -12.19 -8.19
CA TYR A 7 2.03 -12.43 -7.94
C TYR A 7 2.10 -13.64 -7.00
N GLY A 8 2.20 -14.85 -7.58
CA GLY A 8 2.07 -16.05 -6.76
C GLY A 8 0.71 -16.07 -6.08
N PRO A 9 0.64 -16.20 -4.76
CA PRO A 9 -0.64 -16.19 -4.04
C PRO A 9 -1.18 -14.79 -3.77
N GLN A 10 -0.45 -13.74 -4.13
CA GLN A 10 -0.87 -12.37 -3.86
C GLN A 10 -1.80 -11.88 -4.98
N LEU A 11 -2.80 -11.09 -4.61
CA LEU A 11 -3.77 -10.56 -5.57
C LEU A 11 -3.82 -9.05 -5.45
N PHE A 12 -3.55 -8.35 -6.55
CA PHE A 12 -3.58 -6.89 -6.60
C PHE A 12 -4.77 -6.46 -7.48
N LEU A 13 -5.71 -5.78 -6.87
CA LEU A 13 -6.93 -5.29 -7.53
C LEU A 13 -6.81 -3.78 -7.72
N MET A 14 -6.90 -3.34 -8.97
CA MET A 14 -6.74 -1.92 -9.30
C MET A 14 -8.11 -1.34 -9.66
N GLY A 15 -8.61 -0.45 -8.82
CA GLY A 15 -9.93 0.14 -9.01
C GLY A 15 -9.89 1.37 -9.89
N ASP A 16 -11.08 1.85 -10.29
CA ASP A 16 -11.20 2.95 -11.24
C ASP A 16 -10.96 4.33 -10.65
N HIS A 17 -11.09 4.47 -9.34
CA HIS A 17 -11.12 5.79 -8.72
C HIS A 17 -9.91 6.07 -7.83
N GLY A 18 -8.79 5.43 -8.10
CA GLY A 18 -7.58 5.66 -7.33
C GLY A 18 -7.45 4.80 -6.10
N ILE A 19 -8.40 3.90 -5.84
CA ILE A 19 -8.32 2.99 -4.70
C ILE A 19 -8.00 1.60 -5.21
N CYS A 20 -6.89 1.04 -4.74
CA CYS A 20 -6.51 -0.32 -5.10
C CYS A 20 -6.32 -1.15 -3.84
N VAL A 21 -6.33 -2.46 -3.99
CA VAL A 21 -6.25 -3.40 -2.87
C VAL A 21 -5.22 -4.47 -3.22
N ILE A 22 -4.32 -4.76 -2.29
CA ILE A 22 -3.49 -5.95 -2.43
C ILE A 22 -3.87 -6.90 -1.29
N ARG A 23 -4.25 -8.13 -1.64
CA ARG A 23 -4.58 -9.15 -0.67
C ARG A 23 -3.39 -10.09 -0.55
N LEU A 24 -2.76 -10.08 0.61
CA LEU A 24 -1.56 -10.86 0.84
C LEU A 24 -1.90 -12.20 1.48
N LYS A 25 -1.18 -13.24 1.06
CA LYS A 25 -1.38 -14.57 1.60
C LYS A 25 -0.03 -15.22 1.80
N GLY A 26 0.20 -15.78 2.98
CA GLY A 26 1.49 -16.40 3.31
C GLY A 26 2.59 -15.37 3.44
N VAL A 27 3.73 -15.63 2.84
CA VAL A 27 4.89 -14.75 2.89
C VAL A 27 4.96 -13.94 1.60
N PHE A 28 5.05 -12.62 1.74
CA PHE A 28 5.19 -11.72 0.59
C PHE A 28 6.69 -11.60 0.30
N ASP A 29 7.16 -12.25 -0.77
CA ASP A 29 8.59 -12.32 -1.04
C ASP A 29 9.06 -11.15 -1.93
N SER A 30 10.38 -11.07 -2.15
CA SER A 30 10.94 -9.92 -2.83
C SER A 30 10.60 -9.85 -4.31
N GLN A 31 10.47 -10.99 -5.00
CA GLN A 31 10.10 -10.97 -6.41
C GLN A 31 8.67 -10.48 -6.57
N GLU A 32 7.79 -10.94 -5.69
CA GLU A 32 6.40 -10.49 -5.71
C GLU A 32 6.32 -9.00 -5.41
N ALA A 33 7.11 -8.54 -4.44
CA ALA A 33 7.13 -7.12 -4.09
C ALA A 33 7.64 -6.27 -5.25
N GLU A 34 8.66 -6.72 -5.97
CA GLU A 34 9.18 -5.99 -7.12
C GLU A 34 8.13 -5.85 -8.21
N GLN A 35 7.41 -6.92 -8.51
CA GLN A 35 6.35 -6.86 -9.51
C GLN A 35 5.24 -5.93 -9.07
N PHE A 36 4.85 -6.02 -7.81
CA PHE A 36 3.81 -5.16 -7.27
C PHE A 36 4.20 -3.68 -7.35
N VAL A 37 5.43 -3.36 -6.94
CA VAL A 37 5.88 -1.95 -6.95
C VAL A 37 5.85 -1.39 -8.37
N LYS A 38 6.29 -2.17 -9.37
CA LYS A 38 6.23 -1.72 -10.75
C LYS A 38 4.80 -1.41 -11.17
N ASP A 39 3.88 -2.32 -10.86
CA ASP A 39 2.49 -2.14 -11.26
C ASP A 39 1.85 -0.98 -10.50
N MET A 40 2.23 -0.81 -9.23
CA MET A 40 1.70 0.30 -8.43
C MET A 40 2.15 1.65 -8.98
N LEU A 41 3.41 1.75 -9.41
CA LEU A 41 3.91 3.00 -10.00
C LEU A 41 3.14 3.36 -11.27
N VAL A 42 2.85 2.37 -12.12
CA VAL A 42 2.04 2.60 -13.31
C VAL A 42 0.64 3.06 -12.95
N TYR A 43 0.03 2.41 -11.96
CA TYR A 43 -1.30 2.78 -11.50
C TYR A 43 -1.34 4.23 -11.02
N GLN A 44 -0.30 4.62 -10.28
CA GLN A 44 -0.22 5.98 -9.75
C GLN A 44 -0.09 7.04 -10.83
N GLU A 45 0.50 6.70 -11.97
CA GLU A 45 0.58 7.63 -13.09
C GLU A 45 -0.80 7.97 -13.61
N GLN A 46 -1.71 7.03 -13.57
CA GLN A 46 -3.07 7.22 -14.04
C GLN A 46 -3.97 7.80 -12.96
N HIS A 47 -3.58 7.67 -11.72
CA HIS A 47 -4.37 8.13 -10.57
C HIS A 47 -3.49 8.91 -9.61
N PRO A 48 -3.30 10.22 -9.84
CA PRO A 48 -2.43 11.03 -8.96
C PRO A 48 -2.80 10.98 -7.50
N LYS A 49 -4.09 10.85 -7.18
CA LYS A 49 -4.50 10.56 -5.83
C LYS A 49 -4.74 9.06 -5.76
N SER A 50 -3.85 8.36 -5.08
CA SER A 50 -3.93 6.91 -4.98
C SER A 50 -3.93 6.49 -3.53
N ALA A 51 -4.72 5.47 -3.22
CA ALA A 51 -4.72 4.85 -1.90
C ALA A 51 -4.65 3.34 -2.09
N LEU A 52 -3.83 2.70 -1.28
CA LEU A 52 -3.66 1.26 -1.30
C LEU A 52 -4.21 0.69 -0.02
N LEU A 53 -5.11 -0.29 -0.15
CA LEU A 53 -5.57 -1.08 0.97
C LEU A 53 -4.74 -2.35 0.98
N VAL A 54 -4.00 -2.58 2.06
CA VAL A 54 -3.18 -3.78 2.19
C VAL A 54 -3.92 -4.74 3.10
N ASN A 55 -4.53 -5.77 2.52
CA ASN A 55 -5.29 -6.74 3.30
C ASN A 55 -4.32 -7.79 3.83
N LEU A 56 -4.12 -7.77 5.13
CA LEU A 56 -3.16 -8.61 5.83
C LEU A 56 -3.80 -9.81 6.51
N THR A 57 -5.09 -10.04 6.28
CA THR A 57 -5.80 -11.12 6.96
C THR A 57 -5.14 -12.49 6.74
N GLY A 58 -4.70 -12.77 5.53
CA GLY A 58 -4.03 -14.04 5.23
C GLY A 58 -2.52 -13.97 5.23
N CYS A 59 -1.95 -12.84 5.60
CA CYS A 59 -0.50 -12.64 5.52
C CYS A 59 0.19 -13.20 6.75
N GLN A 60 1.26 -13.97 6.55
CA GLN A 60 2.07 -14.47 7.66
C GLN A 60 3.20 -13.51 7.95
N SER A 61 3.87 -13.03 6.91
CA SER A 61 4.96 -12.08 7.09
C SER A 61 5.33 -11.45 5.75
N VAL A 62 6.17 -10.41 5.82
CA VAL A 62 6.73 -9.74 4.66
C VAL A 62 8.24 -9.93 4.76
N ALA A 63 8.83 -10.56 3.76
CA ALA A 63 10.26 -10.86 3.77
C ALA A 63 11.08 -9.56 3.89
N PRO A 64 12.24 -9.60 4.56
CA PRO A 64 13.03 -8.37 4.74
C PRO A 64 13.39 -7.65 3.45
N GLN A 65 13.73 -8.39 2.39
CA GLN A 65 14.02 -7.75 1.11
C GLN A 65 12.78 -7.11 0.50
N SER A 66 11.60 -7.71 0.72
CA SER A 66 10.35 -7.13 0.25
C SER A 66 10.09 -5.79 0.90
N ARG A 67 10.39 -5.67 2.20
CA ARG A 67 10.20 -4.41 2.90
C ARG A 67 11.04 -3.30 2.28
N LYS A 68 12.29 -3.60 1.93
CA LYS A 68 13.17 -2.62 1.30
C LYS A 68 12.64 -2.18 -0.05
N VAL A 69 12.14 -3.13 -0.84
CA VAL A 69 11.60 -2.84 -2.15
C VAL A 69 10.37 -1.93 -2.04
N ILE A 70 9.49 -2.25 -1.10
CA ILE A 70 8.27 -1.47 -0.88
C ILE A 70 8.60 -0.05 -0.43
N ILE A 71 9.51 0.09 0.51
CA ILE A 71 9.90 1.41 1.02
C ILE A 71 10.50 2.25 -0.10
N ALA A 72 11.34 1.66 -0.93
CA ALA A 72 11.94 2.39 -2.04
C ALA A 72 10.87 2.87 -3.03
N GLY A 73 9.86 2.03 -3.30
CA GLY A 73 8.77 2.41 -4.18
C GLY A 73 7.93 3.55 -3.61
N VAL A 74 7.67 3.50 -2.31
CA VAL A 74 6.92 4.56 -1.63
C VAL A 74 7.68 5.88 -1.69
N ARG A 75 9.01 5.83 -1.52
CA ARG A 75 9.81 7.04 -1.60
C ARG A 75 9.77 7.65 -2.98
N GLU A 76 9.73 6.81 -4.00
CA GLU A 76 9.69 7.29 -5.37
C GLU A 76 8.36 8.00 -5.66
N LYS A 77 7.26 7.44 -5.19
CA LYS A 77 5.95 8.03 -5.43
C LYS A 77 5.01 7.67 -4.28
N PRO A 78 4.88 8.55 -3.29
CA PRO A 78 4.08 8.26 -2.10
C PRO A 78 2.59 8.13 -2.38
N TYR A 79 1.90 7.35 -1.56
CA TYR A 79 0.45 7.17 -1.65
C TYR A 79 -0.11 6.92 -0.25
N ALA A 80 -1.41 7.11 -0.09
CA ALA A 80 -2.07 6.82 1.17
C ALA A 80 -2.22 5.30 1.31
N VAL A 81 -2.09 4.78 2.52
CA VAL A 81 -2.15 3.34 2.73
C VAL A 81 -3.01 2.99 3.92
N CYS A 82 -3.86 1.96 3.77
CA CYS A 82 -4.71 1.48 4.85
C CYS A 82 -4.46 -0.01 5.03
N PHE A 83 -4.17 -0.42 6.25
CA PHE A 83 -3.87 -1.80 6.57
C PHE A 83 -5.13 -2.47 7.12
N VAL A 84 -5.56 -3.54 6.45
CA VAL A 84 -6.81 -4.22 6.77
C VAL A 84 -6.51 -5.55 7.45
N GLY A 85 -7.08 -5.77 8.61
CA GLY A 85 -7.01 -7.06 9.30
C GLY A 85 -5.65 -7.43 9.85
N ALA A 86 -4.81 -6.45 10.19
CA ALA A 86 -3.48 -6.74 10.72
C ALA A 86 -3.57 -7.21 12.17
N ASN A 87 -2.90 -8.33 12.47
CA ASN A 87 -2.76 -8.78 13.84
C ASN A 87 -1.67 -7.96 14.55
N PHE A 88 -1.45 -8.23 15.83
CA PHE A 88 -0.49 -7.44 16.62
C PHE A 88 0.91 -7.45 16.02
N ALA A 89 1.39 -8.62 15.63
CA ALA A 89 2.75 -8.75 15.09
C ALA A 89 2.89 -7.98 13.77
N LEU A 90 1.88 -8.04 12.91
CA LEU A 90 1.92 -7.33 11.64
C LEU A 90 1.79 -5.83 11.84
N ARG A 91 1.02 -5.39 12.84
CA ARG A 91 0.96 -3.96 13.16
C ARG A 91 2.32 -3.44 13.60
N ALA A 92 3.04 -4.23 14.39
CA ALA A 92 4.38 -3.83 14.82
C ALA A 92 5.34 -3.75 13.63
N LEU A 93 5.27 -4.73 12.73
CA LEU A 93 6.10 -4.74 11.54
C LEU A 93 5.82 -3.52 10.65
N VAL A 94 4.55 -3.25 10.42
CA VAL A 94 4.14 -2.09 9.63
C VAL A 94 4.62 -0.80 10.28
N GLY A 95 4.55 -0.72 11.59
CA GLY A 95 5.05 0.45 12.32
C GLY A 95 6.52 0.71 12.04
N LEU A 96 7.32 -0.36 12.01
CA LEU A 96 8.74 -0.22 11.69
C LEU A 96 8.94 0.27 10.26
N MET A 97 8.16 -0.23 9.31
CA MET A 97 8.25 0.20 7.92
C MET A 97 7.87 1.66 7.74
N LEU A 98 6.82 2.09 8.45
CA LEU A 98 6.39 3.48 8.39
C LEU A 98 7.44 4.41 8.99
N ASN A 99 8.06 4.01 10.08
CA ASN A 99 9.13 4.79 10.67
C ASN A 99 10.33 4.91 9.73
N ALA A 100 10.68 3.83 9.04
CA ALA A 100 11.76 3.87 8.07
C ALA A 100 11.44 4.84 6.94
N SER A 101 10.18 4.83 6.46
CA SER A 101 9.74 5.78 5.44
C SER A 101 9.86 7.21 5.93
N ARG A 102 9.48 7.48 7.16
CA ARG A 102 9.55 8.83 7.70
C ARG A 102 10.96 9.33 7.83
N LEU A 103 11.88 8.44 8.23
CA LEU A 103 13.28 8.80 8.32
C LEU A 103 13.85 9.19 6.96
N LEU A 104 13.20 8.73 5.89
CA LEU A 104 13.61 9.07 4.55
C LEU A 104 12.87 10.28 4.01
N GLY A 105 12.11 10.96 4.87
CA GLY A 105 11.47 12.21 4.51
C GLY A 105 10.01 12.13 4.12
N GLU A 106 9.40 10.96 4.22
CA GLU A 106 8.01 10.79 3.81
C GLU A 106 7.12 10.48 4.99
N ALA A 107 6.05 11.22 5.12
CA ALA A 107 5.02 10.93 6.12
C ALA A 107 3.76 10.58 5.35
N LEU A 108 3.39 9.31 5.36
CA LEU A 108 2.25 8.82 4.59
C LEU A 108 0.97 8.88 5.41
N PRO A 109 -0.15 9.34 4.81
CA PRO A 109 -1.45 9.13 5.44
C PRO A 109 -1.67 7.63 5.57
N HIS A 110 -1.99 7.16 6.76
CA HIS A 110 -2.20 5.73 6.97
C HIS A 110 -3.22 5.47 8.07
N ALA A 111 -3.78 4.26 8.06
CA ALA A 111 -4.73 3.83 9.08
C ALA A 111 -4.73 2.32 9.17
N PHE A 112 -5.27 1.81 10.27
CA PHE A 112 -5.51 0.38 10.46
C PHE A 112 -7.01 0.20 10.64
N VAL A 113 -7.59 -0.70 9.87
CA VAL A 113 -9.03 -0.98 9.93
C VAL A 113 -9.25 -2.49 9.91
N ASP A 114 -10.48 -2.91 10.16
CA ASP A 114 -10.80 -4.34 10.20
C ASP A 114 -11.27 -4.90 8.88
N THR A 115 -11.87 -4.09 8.02
CA THR A 115 -12.44 -4.57 6.76
C THR A 115 -12.03 -3.67 5.60
N GLU A 116 -12.09 -4.23 4.39
CA GLU A 116 -11.80 -3.46 3.18
C GLU A 116 -12.81 -2.32 2.99
N GLU A 117 -14.04 -2.54 3.38
CA GLU A 117 -15.05 -1.50 3.26
C GLU A 117 -14.70 -0.28 4.11
N GLN A 118 -14.26 -0.51 5.35
CA GLN A 118 -13.79 0.57 6.20
C GLN A 118 -12.59 1.28 5.59
N GLY A 119 -11.70 0.51 4.95
CA GLY A 119 -10.55 1.07 4.28
C GLY A 119 -10.93 1.98 3.12
N ARG A 120 -11.94 1.58 2.34
CA ARG A 120 -12.41 2.40 1.22
C ARG A 120 -13.02 3.70 1.72
N THR A 121 -13.78 3.64 2.80
CA THR A 121 -14.37 4.83 3.40
C THR A 121 -13.26 5.78 3.86
N TRP A 122 -12.25 5.24 4.51
CA TRP A 122 -11.10 6.04 4.96
C TRP A 122 -10.40 6.70 3.77
N ALA A 123 -10.16 5.94 2.70
CA ALA A 123 -9.45 6.46 1.53
C ALA A 123 -10.20 7.61 0.88
N LYS A 124 -11.52 7.51 0.80
CA LYS A 124 -12.34 8.59 0.24
C LYS A 124 -12.21 9.85 1.06
N GLY A 125 -12.15 9.70 2.39
CA GLY A 125 -11.95 10.85 3.28
C GLY A 125 -10.59 11.48 3.08
N VAL A 126 -9.55 10.68 2.90
CA VAL A 126 -8.21 11.18 2.65
C VAL A 126 -8.16 11.94 1.33
N PHE A 127 -8.81 11.42 0.29
CA PHE A 127 -8.81 12.06 -1.01
C PHE A 127 -9.45 13.45 -0.96
N ALA A 128 -10.42 13.65 -0.09
CA ALA A 128 -11.09 14.94 0.03
C ALA A 128 -10.15 16.02 0.55
N GLU A 129 -9.09 15.63 1.28
CA GLU A 129 -8.17 16.58 1.87
C GLU A 129 -6.77 16.54 1.28
N TRP A 130 -6.43 15.50 0.55
CA TRP A 130 -5.07 15.26 0.12
C TRP A 130 -4.74 16.02 -1.16
N VAL A 131 -3.60 16.70 -1.14
CA VAL A 131 -3.14 17.45 -2.31
C VAL A 131 -1.82 16.83 -2.74
N PRO A 132 -1.84 15.83 -3.63
CA PRO A 132 -0.65 15.05 -3.94
C PRO A 132 0.49 15.80 -4.60
N ALA A 133 0.22 16.78 -5.34
CA ALA A 133 1.27 17.45 -6.06
C ALA A 133 1.84 18.61 -5.36
N ARG A 134 1.67 18.71 -4.07
CA ARG A 134 2.08 19.79 -3.41
C ARG A 134 3.48 19.90 -3.29
N ARG A 135 4.29 19.25 -3.75
CA ARG A 135 5.57 19.39 -3.57
C ARG A 135 6.02 20.52 -4.13
N LYS A 136 6.75 21.07 -3.67
CA LYS A 136 7.16 22.17 -4.05
C LYS A 136 8.00 22.02 -4.98
N ALA A 137 8.06 22.48 -5.58
CA ALA A 137 8.85 22.40 -6.68
C ALA A 137 10.24 22.78 -6.46
#